data_a7621bbeaf360c9bc188d032ea3de37e
#
_entry.id   a7621bbeaf360c9bc188d032ea3de37e
#
_cell.length_a   1.000
_cell.length_b   1.000
_cell.length_c   1.000
_cell.angle_alpha   90.00
_cell.angle_beta   90.00
_cell.angle_gamma   90.00
#
_symmetry.space_group_name_H-M   'P 1'
#
loop_
_entity.id
_entity.type
_entity.pdbx_description
1 polymer ?
#
loop_
_entity_poly.entity_id
_entity_poly.type
_entity_poly.pdbx_seq_one_letter_code
_entity_poly.pdbx_strand_id
1 'polypeptide(L)'
;NRLRRSTKIILTIVLICLFAISLFTLVKNLLISSENINNKKEIYSYSNKFNYNYDVVLKDNPYTDTKILGMDTTAYVTDLIDYIDLNLNYNYDSDVSSDIEYTYKITSKLVGIYTSNGEEQNVWNKSYILMDEQKSKASGNGFNINEKIKLDLKKENELVKSFEQQL
;
A
#
# COMPACT_ATOMS: atom_id res chain seq x y z
N ASN A 1 36.56 -21.83 64.66
CA ASN A 1 37.55 -20.99 63.95
C ASN A 1 36.97 -19.58 63.76
N ARG A 2 37.34 -18.64 64.68
CA ARG A 2 36.97 -17.23 64.49
C ARG A 2 38.05 -16.60 63.63
N LEU A 3 37.68 -16.28 62.39
CA LEU A 3 38.55 -15.49 61.50
C LEU A 3 39.00 -14.19 62.19
N ARG A 4 40.32 -13.89 62.12
CA ARG A 4 40.89 -12.62 62.65
C ARG A 4 40.11 -11.43 62.08
N ARG A 5 39.93 -10.38 62.88
CA ARG A 5 39.19 -9.16 62.48
C ARG A 5 39.70 -8.55 61.18
N SER A 6 41.00 -8.58 60.96
CA SER A 6 41.66 -8.11 59.70
C SER A 6 41.24 -8.95 58.48
N THR A 7 41.15 -10.28 58.63
CA THR A 7 40.73 -11.19 57.55
C THR A 7 39.27 -10.97 57.14
N LYS A 8 38.41 -10.64 58.11
CA LYS A 8 36.99 -10.29 57.80
C LYS A 8 36.88 -8.99 57.02
N ILE A 9 37.68 -7.97 57.41
CA ILE A 9 37.71 -6.68 56.71
C ILE A 9 38.19 -6.84 55.27
N ILE A 10 39.28 -7.59 55.07
CA ILE A 10 39.81 -7.86 53.71
C ILE A 10 38.79 -8.60 52.85
N LEU A 11 38.15 -9.62 53.39
CA LEU A 11 37.10 -10.39 52.69
C LEU A 11 35.92 -9.50 52.29
N THR A 12 35.50 -8.60 53.16
CA THR A 12 34.41 -7.67 52.88
C THR A 12 34.78 -6.70 51.78
N ILE A 13 36.00 -6.17 51.76
CA ILE A 13 36.49 -5.26 50.71
C ILE A 13 36.50 -5.98 49.36
N VAL A 14 37.02 -7.23 49.32
CA VAL A 14 37.08 -8.02 48.08
C VAL A 14 35.67 -8.26 47.54
N LEU A 15 34.72 -8.56 48.41
CA LEU A 15 33.32 -8.80 48.01
C LEU A 15 32.66 -7.56 47.46
N ILE A 16 32.90 -6.40 48.06
CA ILE A 16 32.42 -5.10 47.54
C ILE A 16 33.01 -4.79 46.17
N CYS A 17 34.34 -5.02 45.98
CA CYS A 17 34.99 -4.82 44.70
C CYS A 17 34.41 -5.73 43.58
N LEU A 18 34.16 -7.01 43.87
CA LEU A 18 33.56 -7.96 42.96
C LEU A 18 32.12 -7.53 42.58
N PHE A 19 31.35 -7.09 43.56
CA PHE A 19 30.02 -6.58 43.34
C PHE A 19 30.02 -5.33 42.45
N ALA A 20 30.90 -4.39 42.69
CA ALA A 20 31.04 -3.19 41.87
C ALA A 20 31.43 -3.50 40.41
N ILE A 21 32.36 -4.45 40.20
CA ILE A 21 32.73 -4.91 38.84
C ILE A 21 31.56 -5.58 38.14
N SER A 22 30.80 -6.43 38.83
CA SER A 22 29.61 -7.09 38.30
C SER A 22 28.53 -6.07 37.91
N LEU A 23 28.28 -5.08 38.76
CA LEU A 23 27.33 -4.01 38.47
C LEU A 23 27.73 -3.18 37.23
N PHE A 24 29.01 -2.85 37.15
CA PHE A 24 29.57 -2.09 36.01
C PHE A 24 29.41 -2.84 34.68
N THR A 25 29.70 -4.14 34.66
CA THR A 25 29.55 -4.98 33.47
C THR A 25 28.07 -5.11 33.06
N LEU A 26 27.18 -5.21 34.01
CA LEU A 26 25.73 -5.30 33.76
C LEU A 26 25.19 -4.00 33.17
N VAL A 27 25.57 -2.85 33.74
CA VAL A 27 25.19 -1.53 33.20
C VAL A 27 25.75 -1.30 31.79
N LYS A 28 27.01 -1.66 31.57
CA LYS A 28 27.66 -1.55 30.26
C LYS A 28 26.94 -2.40 29.21
N ASN A 29 26.56 -3.64 29.54
CA ASN A 29 25.85 -4.51 28.62
C ASN A 29 24.44 -4.00 28.31
N LEU A 30 23.71 -3.42 29.27
CA LEU A 30 22.42 -2.80 29.08
C LEU A 30 22.51 -1.57 28.14
N LEU A 31 23.52 -0.71 28.32
CA LEU A 31 23.72 0.45 27.48
C LEU A 31 24.11 0.06 26.04
N ILE A 32 25.01 -0.92 25.86
CA ILE A 32 25.37 -1.42 24.53
C ILE A 32 24.16 -2.09 23.84
N SER A 33 23.35 -2.83 24.60
CA SER A 33 22.14 -3.46 24.05
C SER A 33 21.11 -2.43 23.59
N SER A 34 21.00 -1.28 24.28
CA SER A 34 20.07 -0.22 23.90
C SER A 34 20.55 0.58 22.67
N GLU A 35 21.84 0.76 22.48
CA GLU A 35 22.40 1.40 21.27
C GLU A 35 22.22 0.53 20.02
N ASN A 36 22.34 -0.78 20.13
CA ASN A 36 22.15 -1.69 18.99
C ASN A 36 20.70 -1.82 18.51
N ILE A 37 19.71 -1.48 19.33
CA ILE A 37 18.29 -1.55 18.95
C ILE A 37 17.89 -0.37 18.03
N ASN A 38 18.61 0.74 18.06
CA ASN A 38 18.27 1.95 17.29
C ASN A 38 19.10 2.18 16.01
N ASN A 39 20.11 1.37 15.74
CA ASN A 39 20.89 1.47 14.50
C ASN A 39 20.19 0.68 13.36
N LYS A 40 18.98 1.10 12.98
CA LYS A 40 18.42 0.74 11.68
C LYS A 40 19.26 1.46 10.63
N LYS A 41 20.19 0.75 10.03
CA LYS A 41 20.92 1.25 8.87
C LYS A 41 19.95 1.17 7.69
N GLU A 42 19.60 2.30 7.10
CA GLU A 42 18.91 2.33 5.82
C GLU A 42 19.80 1.65 4.79
N ILE A 43 19.30 0.58 4.18
CA ILE A 43 20.06 -0.22 3.21
C ILE A 43 19.79 0.32 1.81
N TYR A 44 18.55 0.71 1.55
CA TYR A 44 18.11 1.35 0.31
C TYR A 44 16.82 2.12 0.56
N SER A 45 16.55 3.10 -0.27
CA SER A 45 15.27 3.79 -0.32
C SER A 45 14.57 3.58 -1.66
N TYR A 46 13.25 3.57 -1.64
CA TYR A 46 12.44 3.48 -2.85
C TYR A 46 11.21 4.36 -2.75
N SER A 47 10.70 4.75 -3.90
CA SER A 47 9.44 5.45 -4.01
C SER A 47 8.51 4.81 -5.05
N ASN A 48 7.22 4.88 -4.78
CA ASN A 48 6.17 4.47 -5.71
C ASN A 48 5.28 5.66 -6.02
N LYS A 49 4.90 5.82 -7.28
CA LYS A 49 3.92 6.81 -7.68
C LYS A 49 2.89 6.18 -8.60
N PHE A 50 1.63 6.25 -8.20
CA PHE A 50 0.51 5.81 -9.02
C PHE A 50 -0.31 7.02 -9.45
N ASN A 51 -0.53 7.15 -10.76
CA ASN A 51 -1.38 8.17 -11.35
C ASN A 51 -2.39 7.47 -12.26
N TYR A 52 -3.56 8.06 -12.36
CA TYR A 52 -4.57 7.63 -13.30
C TYR A 52 -5.31 8.84 -13.86
N ASN A 53 -5.80 8.68 -15.06
CA ASN A 53 -6.82 9.55 -15.61
C ASN A 53 -7.81 8.71 -16.43
N TYR A 54 -8.99 9.27 -16.68
CA TYR A 54 -9.96 8.62 -17.53
C TYR A 54 -10.74 9.64 -18.33
N ASP A 55 -11.20 9.19 -19.49
CA ASP A 55 -12.12 9.88 -20.37
C ASP A 55 -13.39 9.05 -20.52
N VAL A 56 -14.54 9.67 -20.31
CA VAL A 56 -15.83 9.04 -20.50
C VAL A 56 -16.33 9.37 -21.90
N VAL A 57 -16.43 8.36 -22.74
CA VAL A 57 -16.92 8.50 -24.12
C VAL A 57 -18.41 8.28 -24.14
N LEU A 58 -19.14 9.23 -24.71
CA LEU A 58 -20.59 9.21 -24.81
C LEU A 58 -21.04 8.60 -26.12
N LYS A 59 -22.17 7.91 -26.07
CA LYS A 59 -22.97 7.53 -27.24
C LYS A 59 -23.44 8.77 -27.97
N ASP A 60 -23.75 8.62 -29.27
CA ASP A 60 -24.46 9.67 -30.00
C ASP A 60 -25.82 9.92 -29.32
N ASN A 61 -26.06 11.17 -28.95
CA ASN A 61 -27.24 11.57 -28.20
C ASN A 61 -27.68 12.99 -28.58
N PRO A 62 -28.97 13.35 -28.43
CA PRO A 62 -29.49 14.66 -28.78
C PRO A 62 -29.24 15.74 -27.72
N TYR A 63 -28.62 15.41 -26.57
CA TYR A 63 -28.54 16.32 -25.43
C TYR A 63 -27.24 17.13 -25.40
N THR A 64 -26.19 16.64 -26.03
CA THR A 64 -24.89 17.30 -26.05
C THR A 64 -24.11 16.96 -27.32
N ASP A 65 -23.40 17.96 -27.84
CA ASP A 65 -22.44 17.79 -28.95
C ASP A 65 -21.08 17.28 -28.42
N THR A 66 -20.86 17.32 -27.11
CA THR A 66 -19.62 16.85 -26.48
C THR A 66 -19.63 15.32 -26.43
N LYS A 67 -18.61 14.71 -27.07
CA LYS A 67 -18.47 13.25 -27.12
C LYS A 67 -17.61 12.68 -26.01
N ILE A 68 -16.75 13.49 -25.39
CA ILE A 68 -15.79 13.05 -24.38
C ILE A 68 -15.89 13.97 -23.17
N LEU A 69 -16.05 13.37 -22.01
CA LEU A 69 -16.07 14.03 -20.70
C LEU A 69 -14.87 13.57 -19.89
N GLY A 70 -14.03 14.50 -19.46
CA GLY A 70 -12.86 14.21 -18.63
C GLY A 70 -13.18 14.02 -17.15
N MET A 71 -12.16 13.71 -16.37
CA MET A 71 -12.23 13.48 -14.92
C MET A 71 -12.86 14.65 -14.12
N ASP A 72 -12.76 15.87 -14.61
CA ASP A 72 -13.26 17.07 -13.92
C ASP A 72 -14.79 17.27 -14.06
N THR A 73 -15.46 16.36 -14.74
CA THR A 73 -16.90 16.43 -14.93
C THR A 73 -17.62 16.07 -13.62
N THR A 74 -18.52 16.94 -13.18
CA THR A 74 -19.18 16.83 -11.87
C THR A 74 -20.18 15.67 -11.79
N ALA A 75 -20.77 15.27 -12.92
CA ALA A 75 -21.75 14.18 -12.97
C ALA A 75 -21.79 13.54 -14.36
N TYR A 76 -22.06 12.24 -14.38
CA TYR A 76 -22.20 11.45 -15.59
C TYR A 76 -23.57 10.78 -15.61
N VAL A 77 -24.21 10.83 -16.78
CA VAL A 77 -25.45 10.08 -17.01
C VAL A 77 -25.08 8.71 -17.59
N THR A 78 -25.21 7.67 -16.78
CA THR A 78 -24.74 6.31 -17.09
C THR A 78 -25.31 5.75 -18.40
N ASP A 79 -26.55 6.06 -18.71
CA ASP A 79 -27.21 5.56 -19.93
C ASP A 79 -26.61 6.17 -21.22
N LEU A 80 -25.98 7.33 -21.10
CA LEU A 80 -25.29 8.02 -22.22
C LEU A 80 -23.85 7.55 -22.41
N ILE A 81 -23.27 6.82 -21.46
CA ILE A 81 -21.90 6.35 -21.56
C ILE A 81 -21.84 5.20 -22.57
N ASP A 82 -20.89 5.29 -23.51
CA ASP A 82 -20.52 4.19 -24.37
C ASP A 82 -19.45 3.33 -23.70
N TYR A 83 -18.36 3.96 -23.32
CA TYR A 83 -17.27 3.33 -22.57
C TYR A 83 -16.42 4.36 -21.84
N ILE A 84 -15.54 3.88 -20.98
CA ILE A 84 -14.54 4.70 -20.29
C ILE A 84 -13.15 4.26 -20.74
N ASP A 85 -12.35 5.21 -21.24
CA ASP A 85 -10.93 5.03 -21.49
C ASP A 85 -10.15 5.36 -20.22
N LEU A 86 -9.62 4.34 -19.57
CA LEU A 86 -8.84 4.45 -18.34
C LEU A 86 -7.35 4.34 -18.67
N ASN A 87 -6.57 5.34 -18.29
CA ASN A 87 -5.11 5.34 -18.39
C ASN A 87 -4.51 5.22 -16.99
N LEU A 88 -3.69 4.20 -16.80
CA LEU A 88 -3.02 3.90 -15.53
C LEU A 88 -1.51 4.04 -15.74
N ASN A 89 -0.87 4.77 -14.82
CA ASN A 89 0.57 4.93 -14.81
C ASN A 89 1.10 4.61 -13.40
N TYR A 90 2.02 3.64 -13.33
CA TYR A 90 2.72 3.33 -12.10
C TYR A 90 4.22 3.47 -12.34
N ASN A 91 4.88 4.23 -11.48
CA ASN A 91 6.32 4.44 -11.50
C ASN A 91 6.93 3.95 -10.19
N TYR A 92 7.96 3.15 -10.31
CA TYR A 92 8.81 2.70 -9.21
C TYR A 92 10.22 3.22 -9.42
N ASP A 93 10.78 3.88 -8.41
CA ASP A 93 12.15 4.41 -8.40
C ASP A 93 12.86 3.97 -7.11
N SER A 94 14.14 3.60 -7.23
CA SER A 94 15.01 3.20 -6.12
C SER A 94 16.36 3.92 -6.25
N ASP A 95 17.02 4.17 -5.13
CA ASP A 95 18.40 4.71 -5.09
C ASP A 95 19.46 3.65 -5.43
N VAL A 96 19.07 2.37 -5.49
CA VAL A 96 19.95 1.24 -5.81
C VAL A 96 19.57 0.64 -7.15
N SER A 97 20.55 0.52 -8.05
CA SER A 97 20.38 -0.20 -9.31
C SER A 97 20.42 -1.71 -9.10
N SER A 98 19.43 -2.41 -9.60
CA SER A 98 19.28 -3.87 -9.48
C SER A 98 18.49 -4.46 -10.63
N ASP A 99 18.51 -5.78 -10.75
CA ASP A 99 17.54 -6.50 -11.57
C ASP A 99 16.25 -6.69 -10.78
N ILE A 100 15.16 -6.17 -11.33
CA ILE A 100 13.84 -6.13 -10.70
C ILE A 100 12.91 -7.07 -11.47
N GLU A 101 12.35 -8.04 -10.78
CA GLU A 101 11.22 -8.82 -11.30
C GLU A 101 9.93 -8.31 -10.65
N TYR A 102 8.93 -8.02 -11.47
CA TYR A 102 7.65 -7.54 -10.96
C TYR A 102 6.48 -8.22 -11.65
N THR A 103 5.40 -8.26 -10.92
CA THR A 103 4.14 -8.85 -11.36
C THR A 103 3.01 -7.90 -11.02
N TYR A 104 2.09 -7.69 -11.96
CA TYR A 104 0.91 -6.86 -11.72
C TYR A 104 -0.31 -7.46 -12.42
N LYS A 105 -1.47 -7.12 -11.92
CA LYS A 105 -2.78 -7.37 -12.53
C LYS A 105 -3.69 -6.19 -12.26
N ILE A 106 -4.69 -6.00 -13.10
CA ILE A 106 -5.67 -4.92 -12.92
C ILE A 106 -7.04 -5.53 -12.70
N THR A 107 -7.67 -5.10 -11.62
CA THR A 107 -9.01 -5.53 -11.25
C THR A 107 -9.89 -4.33 -11.00
N SER A 108 -11.16 -4.41 -11.40
CA SER A 108 -12.18 -3.47 -10.96
C SER A 108 -13.05 -4.10 -9.87
N LYS A 109 -13.60 -3.26 -9.02
CA LYS A 109 -14.55 -3.67 -7.99
C LYS A 109 -15.80 -2.82 -8.09
N LEU A 110 -16.91 -3.45 -8.46
CA LEU A 110 -18.22 -2.84 -8.41
C LEU A 110 -18.76 -3.00 -6.99
N VAL A 111 -19.23 -1.91 -6.40
CA VAL A 111 -19.77 -1.88 -5.04
C VAL A 111 -21.17 -1.29 -5.07
N GLY A 112 -22.14 -2.04 -4.55
CA GLY A 112 -23.47 -1.52 -4.30
C GLY A 112 -23.49 -0.82 -2.94
N ILE A 113 -23.91 0.45 -2.95
CA ILE A 113 -24.00 1.28 -1.74
C ILE A 113 -25.45 1.59 -1.45
N TYR A 114 -25.88 1.36 -0.23
CA TYR A 114 -27.16 1.80 0.30
C TYR A 114 -26.94 2.97 1.26
N THR A 115 -27.63 4.07 1.02
CA THR A 115 -27.55 5.26 1.88
C THR A 115 -28.82 5.37 2.72
N SER A 116 -28.67 5.36 4.04
CA SER A 116 -29.76 5.58 4.99
C SER A 116 -29.34 6.57 6.06
N ASN A 117 -30.17 7.58 6.31
CA ASN A 117 -29.90 8.64 7.31
C ASN A 117 -28.56 9.38 7.13
N GLY A 118 -28.03 9.45 5.89
CA GLY A 118 -26.73 10.05 5.60
C GLY A 118 -25.53 9.13 5.82
N GLU A 119 -25.76 7.87 6.20
CA GLU A 119 -24.70 6.85 6.32
C GLU A 119 -24.74 5.92 5.11
N GLU A 120 -23.56 5.67 4.54
CA GLU A 120 -23.37 4.75 3.41
C GLU A 120 -22.97 3.37 3.93
N GLN A 121 -23.66 2.35 3.43
CA GLN A 121 -23.37 0.94 3.74
C GLN A 121 -23.15 0.15 2.45
N ASN A 122 -22.04 -0.61 2.41
CA ASN A 122 -21.79 -1.53 1.32
C ASN A 122 -22.70 -2.75 1.44
N VAL A 123 -23.60 -2.92 0.49
CA VAL A 123 -24.60 -4.00 0.50
C VAL A 123 -24.09 -5.24 -0.22
N TRP A 124 -23.33 -5.04 -1.30
CA TRP A 124 -22.70 -6.10 -2.08
C TRP A 124 -21.48 -5.58 -2.85
N ASN A 125 -20.64 -6.49 -3.28
CA ASN A 125 -19.55 -6.16 -4.19
C ASN A 125 -19.25 -7.31 -5.15
N LYS A 126 -18.71 -6.97 -6.31
CA LYS A 126 -18.22 -7.92 -7.30
C LYS A 126 -16.94 -7.42 -7.92
N SER A 127 -15.95 -8.29 -8.00
CA SER A 127 -14.66 -7.98 -8.62
C SER A 127 -14.55 -8.61 -9.99
N TYR A 128 -13.96 -7.87 -10.92
CA TYR A 128 -13.68 -8.29 -12.28
C TYR A 128 -12.20 -8.16 -12.57
N ILE A 129 -11.65 -9.10 -13.31
CA ILE A 129 -10.29 -8.99 -13.83
C ILE A 129 -10.38 -8.20 -15.13
N LEU A 130 -9.74 -7.02 -15.17
CA LEU A 130 -9.64 -6.18 -16.36
C LEU A 130 -8.41 -6.54 -17.18
N MET A 131 -7.33 -6.95 -16.50
CA MET A 131 -6.11 -7.45 -17.11
C MET A 131 -5.57 -8.58 -16.25
N ASP A 132 -5.28 -9.71 -16.86
CA ASP A 132 -4.66 -10.86 -16.22
C ASP A 132 -3.24 -10.54 -15.75
N GLU A 133 -2.71 -11.40 -14.90
CA GLU A 133 -1.37 -11.26 -14.32
C GLU A 133 -0.30 -11.15 -15.42
N GLN A 134 0.42 -10.02 -15.38
CA GLN A 134 1.58 -9.73 -16.22
C GLN A 134 2.85 -9.88 -15.41
N LYS A 135 3.86 -10.57 -15.98
CA LYS A 135 5.20 -10.70 -15.38
C LYS A 135 6.21 -10.00 -16.27
N SER A 136 7.06 -9.19 -15.67
CA SER A 136 8.07 -8.47 -16.40
C SER A 136 9.34 -8.30 -15.58
N LYS A 137 10.41 -7.87 -16.26
CA LYS A 137 11.72 -7.61 -15.67
C LYS A 137 12.21 -6.25 -16.11
N ALA A 138 12.90 -5.57 -15.22
CA ALA A 138 13.60 -4.34 -15.49
C ALA A 138 14.99 -4.39 -14.87
N SER A 139 15.94 -3.67 -15.44
CA SER A 139 17.29 -3.49 -14.88
C SER A 139 17.54 -2.01 -14.68
N GLY A 140 18.11 -1.65 -13.54
CA GLY A 140 18.40 -0.25 -13.21
C GLY A 140 17.75 0.19 -11.91
N ASN A 141 17.46 1.48 -11.82
CA ASN A 141 16.95 2.11 -10.60
C ASN A 141 15.42 2.07 -10.49
N GLY A 142 14.71 1.63 -11.55
CA GLY A 142 13.26 1.62 -11.50
C GLY A 142 12.61 1.12 -12.78
N PHE A 143 11.27 1.19 -12.80
CA PHE A 143 10.45 0.84 -13.96
C PHE A 143 9.16 1.64 -13.98
N ASN A 144 8.53 1.66 -15.16
CA ASN A 144 7.25 2.31 -15.38
C ASN A 144 6.28 1.32 -16.03
N ILE A 145 5.04 1.31 -15.54
CA ILE A 145 3.92 0.56 -16.12
C ILE A 145 2.90 1.58 -16.64
N ASN A 146 2.58 1.47 -17.92
CA ASN A 146 1.56 2.31 -18.57
C ASN A 146 0.54 1.39 -19.21
N GLU A 147 -0.69 1.41 -18.69
CA GLU A 147 -1.77 0.60 -19.19
C GLU A 147 -2.95 1.46 -19.63
N LYS A 148 -3.56 1.08 -20.75
CA LYS A 148 -4.79 1.67 -21.26
C LYS A 148 -5.88 0.61 -21.28
N ILE A 149 -6.97 0.87 -20.59
CA ILE A 149 -8.07 -0.06 -20.44
C ILE A 149 -9.36 0.60 -20.89
N LYS A 150 -10.04 -0.07 -21.80
CA LYS A 150 -11.38 0.31 -22.20
C LYS A 150 -12.40 -0.43 -21.35
N LEU A 151 -13.17 0.31 -20.55
CA LEU A 151 -14.23 -0.23 -19.71
C LEU A 151 -15.57 -0.06 -20.43
N ASP A 152 -16.19 -1.17 -20.81
CA ASP A 152 -17.56 -1.21 -21.28
C ASP A 152 -18.48 -1.50 -20.10
N LEU A 153 -19.26 -0.49 -19.68
CA LEU A 153 -20.15 -0.60 -18.52
C LEU A 153 -21.43 -1.39 -18.78
N LYS A 154 -21.61 -1.96 -19.96
CA LYS A 154 -22.85 -2.64 -20.32
C LYS A 154 -23.14 -3.83 -19.40
N LYS A 155 -22.12 -4.65 -19.12
CA LYS A 155 -22.25 -5.82 -18.24
C LYS A 155 -22.52 -5.42 -16.79
N GLU A 156 -21.86 -4.38 -16.32
CA GLU A 156 -22.04 -3.84 -14.98
C GLU A 156 -23.46 -3.27 -14.81
N ASN A 157 -23.94 -2.52 -15.79
CA ASN A 157 -25.30 -1.98 -15.79
C ASN A 157 -26.37 -3.08 -15.84
N GLU A 158 -26.17 -4.15 -16.61
CA GLU A 158 -27.06 -5.30 -16.63
C GLU A 158 -27.13 -5.99 -15.27
N LEU A 159 -25.98 -6.11 -14.57
CA LEU A 159 -25.92 -6.68 -13.24
C LEU A 159 -26.67 -5.81 -12.21
N VAL A 160 -26.47 -4.50 -12.23
CA VAL A 160 -27.19 -3.56 -11.35
C VAL A 160 -28.69 -3.65 -11.56
N LYS A 161 -29.15 -3.61 -12.82
CA LYS A 161 -30.57 -3.76 -13.16
C LYS A 161 -31.16 -5.09 -12.70
N SER A 162 -30.41 -6.19 -12.84
CA SER A 162 -30.86 -7.51 -12.35
C SER A 162 -30.98 -7.57 -10.82
N PHE A 163 -30.14 -6.85 -10.12
CA PHE A 163 -30.19 -6.74 -8.66
C PHE A 163 -31.39 -5.89 -8.21
N GLU A 164 -31.60 -4.74 -8.84
CA GLU A 164 -32.75 -3.85 -8.56
C GLU A 164 -34.11 -4.54 -8.78
N GLN A 165 -34.20 -5.47 -9.71
CA GLN A 165 -35.41 -6.24 -9.96
C GLN A 165 -35.71 -7.33 -8.91
N GLN A 166 -34.73 -7.64 -8.04
CA GLN A 166 -34.88 -8.65 -6.98
C GLN A 166 -35.24 -8.04 -5.62
N LEU A 167 -35.23 -6.72 -5.52
CA LEU A 167 -35.64 -5.96 -4.34
C LEU A 167 -37.11 -5.58 -4.39
#